data_9c84bf57c7550ee763415a9cb2041a5d
#
_entry.id   9c84bf57c7550ee763415a9cb2041a5d
#
_cell.length_a   1.000
_cell.length_b   1.000
_cell.length_c   1.000
_cell.angle_alpha   90.00
_cell.angle_beta   90.00
_cell.angle_gamma   90.00
#
_symmetry.space_group_name_H-M   'P 1'
#
loop_
_entity.id
_entity.type
_entity.pdbx_description
1 polymer ?
#
loop_
_entity_poly.entity_id
_entity_poly.type
_entity_poly.pdbx_seq_one_letter_code
_entity_poly.pdbx_strand_id
1 'polypeptide(L)'
;MIFSNKIKTFLFQVISLSIIILSINNLRAQQVAIVKYEGGGDWYANPTALPNLIAFCNENIYTNIDEKPKTVEVNSNEIYNYPIVFLTGHGNVFFSDEAAENLRKYLISGGFLQISDNYGLDKYIRVAMKKVFPELDFQEIPYDHPIYHQKYNFSILPKIHEHNNKSAQGFGLFIEGRLVCFYDFESDLSDGWEDENVHNDPYEVRLEALKMGANIIEYVFKY
;
A
#
# COMPACT_ATOMS: atom_id res chain seq x y z
N MET A 1 -51.97 7.92 -30.47
CA MET A 1 -50.84 6.97 -30.43
C MET A 1 -49.45 7.68 -30.43
N ILE A 2 -49.28 8.85 -31.04
CA ILE A 2 -48.01 9.58 -31.15
C ILE A 2 -47.56 10.26 -29.82
N PHE A 3 -48.50 10.68 -28.94
CA PHE A 3 -48.20 11.31 -27.66
C PHE A 3 -47.59 10.32 -26.64
N SER A 4 -47.96 9.07 -26.68
CA SER A 4 -47.45 8.03 -25.77
C SER A 4 -45.94 7.73 -25.99
N ASN A 5 -45.49 7.78 -27.22
CA ASN A 5 -44.09 7.47 -27.56
C ASN A 5 -43.15 8.62 -27.13
N LYS A 6 -43.56 9.89 -27.25
CA LYS A 6 -42.76 11.03 -26.82
C LYS A 6 -42.57 11.05 -25.31
N ILE A 7 -43.60 10.69 -24.55
CA ILE A 7 -43.53 10.61 -23.07
C ILE A 7 -42.60 9.47 -22.66
N LYS A 8 -42.65 8.30 -23.31
CA LYS A 8 -41.76 7.16 -23.03
C LYS A 8 -40.29 7.50 -23.33
N THR A 9 -40.04 8.19 -24.44
CA THR A 9 -38.68 8.62 -24.80
C THR A 9 -38.12 9.66 -23.82
N PHE A 10 -38.93 10.64 -23.38
CA PHE A 10 -38.55 11.61 -22.40
C PHE A 10 -38.27 10.98 -21.02
N LEU A 11 -39.12 10.07 -20.54
CA LEU A 11 -38.89 9.31 -19.31
C LEU A 11 -37.59 8.47 -19.38
N PHE A 12 -37.32 7.80 -20.51
CA PHE A 12 -36.10 7.04 -20.69
C PHE A 12 -34.85 7.92 -20.66
N GLN A 13 -34.90 9.10 -21.28
CA GLN A 13 -33.80 10.08 -21.22
C GLN A 13 -33.54 10.61 -19.82
N VAL A 14 -34.61 10.90 -19.06
CA VAL A 14 -34.48 11.39 -17.67
C VAL A 14 -33.92 10.30 -16.75
N ILE A 15 -34.36 9.05 -16.90
CA ILE A 15 -33.83 7.91 -16.12
C ILE A 15 -32.37 7.66 -16.47
N SER A 16 -31.99 7.68 -17.78
CA SER A 16 -30.62 7.52 -18.21
C SER A 16 -29.70 8.61 -17.67
N LEU A 17 -30.15 9.88 -17.68
CA LEU A 17 -29.41 11.00 -17.14
C LEU A 17 -29.25 10.90 -15.60
N SER A 18 -30.29 10.43 -14.91
CA SER A 18 -30.25 10.22 -13.45
C SER A 18 -29.28 9.11 -13.05
N ILE A 19 -29.19 8.04 -13.84
CA ILE A 19 -28.23 6.93 -13.61
C ILE A 19 -26.79 7.43 -13.83
N ILE A 20 -26.55 8.26 -14.86
CA ILE A 20 -25.23 8.84 -15.10
C ILE A 20 -24.81 9.78 -13.96
N ILE A 21 -25.73 10.63 -13.47
CA ILE A 21 -25.47 11.54 -12.34
C ILE A 21 -25.20 10.77 -11.04
N LEU A 22 -25.90 9.67 -10.79
CA LEU A 22 -25.67 8.79 -9.63
C LEU A 22 -24.31 8.08 -9.71
N SER A 23 -23.83 7.77 -10.91
CA SER A 23 -22.51 7.16 -11.12
C SER A 23 -21.35 8.13 -10.86
N ILE A 24 -21.55 9.42 -11.06
CA ILE A 24 -20.51 10.46 -10.87
C ILE A 24 -20.30 10.78 -9.38
N ASN A 25 -21.30 10.56 -8.52
CA ASN A 25 -21.22 10.93 -7.11
C ASN A 25 -20.40 9.98 -6.22
N ASN A 26 -19.79 8.90 -6.76
CA ASN A 26 -19.00 7.94 -5.99
C ASN A 26 -17.50 7.87 -6.34
N LEU A 27 -16.98 8.82 -7.10
CA LEU A 27 -15.54 8.95 -7.32
C LEU A 27 -14.89 9.68 -6.11
N ARG A 28 -14.99 9.08 -4.93
CA ARG A 28 -14.13 9.51 -3.83
C ARG A 28 -12.69 9.09 -4.16
N ALA A 29 -11.76 10.00 -3.90
CA ALA A 29 -10.34 9.66 -3.94
C ALA A 29 -10.10 8.46 -3.03
N GLN A 30 -9.34 7.49 -3.50
CA GLN A 30 -8.90 6.38 -2.66
C GLN A 30 -8.01 6.94 -1.56
N GLN A 31 -8.05 6.33 -0.39
CA GLN A 31 -7.21 6.76 0.72
C GLN A 31 -6.23 5.66 1.08
N VAL A 32 -5.03 6.05 1.46
CA VAL A 32 -4.00 5.21 2.04
C VAL A 32 -3.70 5.68 3.45
N ALA A 33 -3.25 4.81 4.31
CA ALA A 33 -2.95 5.17 5.69
C ALA A 33 -1.60 4.62 6.15
N ILE A 34 -0.98 5.38 7.07
CA ILE A 34 0.19 4.95 7.83
C ILE A 34 -0.32 4.20 9.06
N VAL A 35 0.23 3.04 9.33
CA VAL A 35 -0.09 2.23 10.51
C VAL A 35 0.64 2.79 11.73
N LYS A 36 -0.12 3.21 12.74
CA LYS A 36 0.38 3.49 14.06
C LYS A 36 0.37 2.22 14.89
N TYR A 37 1.55 1.73 15.25
CA TYR A 37 1.74 0.53 16.06
C TYR A 37 2.34 0.86 17.43
N GLU A 38 2.27 -0.09 18.35
CA GLU A 38 2.85 -0.01 19.69
C GLU A 38 4.27 -0.60 19.71
N GLY A 39 4.98 -0.46 20.84
CA GLY A 39 6.29 -1.07 21.07
C GLY A 39 7.45 -0.10 21.11
N GLY A 40 7.20 1.19 20.85
CA GLY A 40 8.21 2.25 20.96
C GLY A 40 9.06 2.44 19.71
N GLY A 41 8.78 1.74 18.60
CA GLY A 41 9.35 2.08 17.31
C GLY A 41 8.69 3.35 16.72
N ASP A 42 9.39 3.97 15.81
CA ASP A 42 9.02 5.28 15.23
C ASP A 42 8.14 5.10 13.97
N TRP A 43 6.93 4.59 14.14
CA TRP A 43 5.93 4.41 13.07
C TRP A 43 5.73 5.67 12.21
N TYR A 44 6.14 6.83 12.68
CA TYR A 44 6.07 8.13 12.03
C TYR A 44 7.35 8.50 11.26
N ALA A 45 8.29 7.58 11.14
CA ALA A 45 9.46 7.76 10.28
C ALA A 45 9.02 8.00 8.83
N ASN A 46 9.87 8.63 8.04
CA ASN A 46 9.68 8.88 6.62
C ASN A 46 8.40 9.70 6.32
N PRO A 47 8.22 10.89 6.93
CA PRO A 47 6.97 11.63 6.88
C PRO A 47 6.59 12.16 5.49
N THR A 48 7.55 12.34 4.57
CA THR A 48 7.30 12.81 3.20
C THR A 48 7.20 11.64 2.20
N ALA A 49 7.57 10.42 2.60
CA ALA A 49 7.61 9.26 1.72
C ALA A 49 6.27 8.95 1.05
N LEU A 50 5.23 8.74 1.85
CA LEU A 50 3.93 8.37 1.32
C LEU A 50 3.24 9.50 0.52
N PRO A 51 3.30 10.79 0.94
CA PRO A 51 2.86 11.91 0.11
C PRO A 51 3.54 11.95 -1.26
N ASN A 52 4.86 11.77 -1.34
CA ASN A 52 5.61 11.77 -2.59
C ASN A 52 5.26 10.58 -3.47
N LEU A 53 5.12 9.38 -2.89
CA LEU A 53 4.68 8.19 -3.62
C LEU A 53 3.27 8.40 -4.21
N ILE A 54 2.34 8.95 -3.44
CA ILE A 54 0.98 9.26 -3.89
C ILE A 54 1.01 10.24 -5.07
N ALA A 55 1.77 11.33 -4.95
CA ALA A 55 1.92 12.31 -6.02
C ALA A 55 2.47 11.65 -7.29
N PHE A 56 3.52 10.82 -7.15
CA PHE A 56 4.09 10.07 -8.25
C PHE A 56 3.07 9.12 -8.90
N CYS A 57 2.28 8.40 -8.12
CA CYS A 57 1.25 7.47 -8.62
C CYS A 57 0.14 8.22 -9.36
N ASN A 58 -0.36 9.33 -8.80
CA ASN A 58 -1.41 10.13 -9.41
C ASN A 58 -0.97 10.67 -10.77
N GLU A 59 0.31 11.07 -10.91
CA GLU A 59 0.86 11.59 -12.15
C GLU A 59 1.18 10.48 -13.17
N ASN A 60 1.81 9.38 -12.74
CA ASN A 60 2.45 8.44 -13.64
C ASN A 60 1.64 7.19 -13.96
N ILE A 61 0.75 6.76 -13.05
CA ILE A 61 -0.14 5.60 -13.24
C ILE A 61 -1.63 5.99 -13.16
N TYR A 62 -1.90 7.30 -13.12
CA TYR A 62 -3.24 7.88 -13.20
C TYR A 62 -4.19 7.39 -12.10
N THR A 63 -3.68 7.18 -10.90
CA THR A 63 -4.51 6.93 -9.72
C THR A 63 -5.23 8.20 -9.29
N ASN A 64 -6.26 8.05 -8.46
CA ASN A 64 -6.93 9.16 -7.79
C ASN A 64 -6.87 8.91 -6.27
N ILE A 65 -5.67 9.01 -5.70
CA ILE A 65 -5.42 8.84 -4.27
C ILE A 65 -5.39 10.22 -3.61
N ASP A 66 -6.00 10.35 -2.43
CA ASP A 66 -5.95 11.57 -1.62
C ASP A 66 -4.47 11.86 -1.28
N GLU A 67 -4.00 13.06 -1.60
CA GLU A 67 -2.60 13.48 -1.39
C GLU A 67 -2.17 13.45 0.09
N LYS A 68 -3.13 13.42 1.01
CA LYS A 68 -2.89 13.42 2.45
C LYS A 68 -3.17 12.04 3.05
N PRO A 69 -2.14 11.21 3.21
CA PRO A 69 -2.31 9.92 3.88
C PRO A 69 -2.86 10.12 5.29
N LYS A 70 -3.64 9.16 5.75
CA LYS A 70 -4.18 9.15 7.10
C LYS A 70 -3.26 8.35 8.03
N THR A 71 -3.47 8.49 9.33
CA THR A 71 -2.87 7.61 10.33
C THR A 71 -3.96 6.76 10.94
N VAL A 72 -3.73 5.46 11.06
CA VAL A 72 -4.70 4.52 11.63
C VAL A 72 -4.02 3.61 12.65
N GLU A 73 -4.64 3.41 13.79
CA GLU A 73 -4.19 2.43 14.80
C GLU A 73 -4.57 1.01 14.34
N VAL A 74 -3.67 0.05 14.58
CA VAL A 74 -3.85 -1.34 14.12
C VAL A 74 -5.12 -1.98 14.68
N ASN A 75 -5.51 -1.65 15.90
CA ASN A 75 -6.72 -2.15 16.56
C ASN A 75 -8.01 -1.37 16.20
N SER A 76 -7.91 -0.30 15.41
CA SER A 76 -9.07 0.49 15.01
C SER A 76 -9.82 -0.14 13.84
N ASN A 77 -11.15 -0.13 13.91
CA ASN A 77 -12.00 -0.50 12.77
C ASN A 77 -11.88 0.46 11.58
N GLU A 78 -11.28 1.64 11.76
CA GLU A 78 -11.03 2.57 10.66
C GLU A 78 -10.07 2.01 9.61
N ILE A 79 -9.24 1.00 9.97
CA ILE A 79 -8.32 0.35 9.04
C ILE A 79 -9.04 -0.21 7.79
N TYR A 80 -10.29 -0.62 7.93
CA TYR A 80 -11.11 -1.16 6.81
C TYR A 80 -11.53 -0.11 5.78
N ASN A 81 -11.29 1.18 6.04
CA ASN A 81 -11.53 2.24 5.07
C ASN A 81 -10.40 2.37 4.03
N TYR A 82 -9.28 1.68 4.24
CA TYR A 82 -8.07 1.82 3.43
C TYR A 82 -7.77 0.52 2.68
N PRO A 83 -7.70 0.52 1.34
CA PRO A 83 -7.34 -0.68 0.57
C PRO A 83 -5.90 -1.14 0.84
N ILE A 84 -5.02 -0.18 1.16
CA ILE A 84 -3.63 -0.39 1.52
C ILE A 84 -3.27 0.42 2.75
N VAL A 85 -2.53 -0.21 3.66
CA VAL A 85 -1.90 0.47 4.79
C VAL A 85 -0.39 0.26 4.74
N PHE A 86 0.34 1.28 5.15
CA PHE A 86 1.79 1.35 5.10
C PHE A 86 2.37 1.33 6.51
N LEU A 87 3.36 0.46 6.74
CA LEU A 87 4.09 0.33 7.99
C LEU A 87 5.58 0.54 7.72
N THR A 88 6.19 1.44 8.45
CA THR A 88 7.64 1.68 8.45
C THR A 88 8.11 2.02 9.86
N GLY A 89 9.39 2.17 10.06
CA GLY A 89 10.01 2.65 11.28
C GLY A 89 11.22 1.82 11.70
N HIS A 90 11.91 2.32 12.73
CA HIS A 90 13.05 1.65 13.33
C HIS A 90 12.65 0.99 14.66
N GLY A 91 13.25 -0.15 14.96
CA GLY A 91 13.12 -0.79 16.26
C GLY A 91 11.83 -1.58 16.46
N ASN A 92 11.31 -1.54 17.69
CA ASN A 92 10.32 -2.52 18.12
C ASN A 92 8.91 -2.24 17.59
N VAL A 93 8.36 -3.22 16.89
CA VAL A 93 6.94 -3.30 16.50
C VAL A 93 6.25 -4.28 17.43
N PHE A 94 5.18 -3.85 18.05
CA PHE A 94 4.37 -4.68 18.92
C PHE A 94 2.89 -4.56 18.54
N PHE A 95 2.22 -5.70 18.45
CA PHE A 95 0.76 -5.77 18.32
C PHE A 95 0.18 -6.43 19.57
N SER A 96 -0.82 -5.82 20.22
CA SER A 96 -1.65 -6.48 21.21
C SER A 96 -2.41 -7.66 20.58
N ASP A 97 -3.05 -8.51 21.36
CA ASP A 97 -3.85 -9.62 20.80
C ASP A 97 -5.01 -9.07 19.96
N GLU A 98 -5.65 -8.01 20.43
CA GLU A 98 -6.72 -7.31 19.69
C GLU A 98 -6.21 -6.72 18.37
N ALA A 99 -5.05 -6.03 18.39
CA ALA A 99 -4.46 -5.45 17.20
C ALA A 99 -4.07 -6.52 16.17
N ALA A 100 -3.47 -7.64 16.63
CA ALA A 100 -3.11 -8.73 15.75
C ALA A 100 -4.35 -9.39 15.11
N GLU A 101 -5.40 -9.60 15.89
CA GLU A 101 -6.65 -10.17 15.37
C GLU A 101 -7.34 -9.22 14.38
N ASN A 102 -7.36 -7.90 14.67
CA ASN A 102 -7.94 -6.90 13.79
C ASN A 102 -7.17 -6.81 12.46
N LEU A 103 -5.84 -6.77 12.51
CA LEU A 103 -5.00 -6.76 11.30
C LEU A 103 -5.19 -8.05 10.49
N ARG A 104 -5.28 -9.21 11.14
CA ARG A 104 -5.59 -10.47 10.48
C ARG A 104 -6.91 -10.40 9.71
N LYS A 105 -7.99 -9.95 10.36
CA LYS A 105 -9.30 -9.80 9.72
C LYS A 105 -9.25 -8.82 8.55
N TYR A 106 -8.57 -7.69 8.71
CA TYR A 106 -8.37 -6.71 7.65
C TYR A 106 -7.70 -7.33 6.42
N LEU A 107 -6.59 -8.04 6.61
CA LEU A 107 -5.84 -8.67 5.52
C LEU A 107 -6.64 -9.81 4.85
N ILE A 108 -7.38 -10.61 5.61
CA ILE A 108 -8.25 -11.66 5.07
C ILE A 108 -9.40 -11.04 4.24
N SER A 109 -9.98 -9.92 4.69
CA SER A 109 -11.13 -9.29 4.03
C SER A 109 -10.82 -8.45 2.79
N GLY A 110 -9.57 -8.47 2.32
CA GLY A 110 -9.18 -7.78 1.08
C GLY A 110 -8.18 -6.65 1.27
N GLY A 111 -7.85 -6.29 2.50
CA GLY A 111 -6.82 -5.29 2.78
C GLY A 111 -5.41 -5.76 2.40
N PHE A 112 -4.50 -4.79 2.29
CA PHE A 112 -3.10 -5.03 1.98
C PHE A 112 -2.19 -4.26 2.91
N LEU A 113 -1.10 -4.89 3.37
CA LEU A 113 -0.07 -4.26 4.19
C LEU A 113 1.24 -4.15 3.40
N GLN A 114 1.71 -2.93 3.19
CA GLN A 114 3.07 -2.67 2.76
C GLN A 114 3.94 -2.42 3.99
N ILE A 115 5.02 -3.18 4.12
CA ILE A 115 6.04 -2.97 5.15
C ILE A 115 7.32 -2.53 4.46
N SER A 116 7.85 -1.38 4.86
CA SER A 116 9.15 -0.92 4.40
C SER A 116 10.19 -1.09 5.51
N ASP A 117 11.26 -1.79 5.16
CA ASP A 117 12.34 -2.09 6.08
C ASP A 117 13.16 -0.82 6.36
N ASN A 118 13.22 -0.44 7.61
CA ASN A 118 14.22 0.49 8.09
C ASN A 118 15.14 -0.25 9.05
N TYR A 119 16.35 0.23 9.20
CA TYR A 119 17.38 -0.46 9.98
C TYR A 119 16.92 -0.92 11.37
N GLY A 120 16.95 -2.23 11.58
CA GLY A 120 16.58 -2.85 12.85
C GLY A 120 15.12 -3.25 13.00
N LEU A 121 14.27 -3.04 11.99
CA LEU A 121 12.84 -3.45 12.01
C LEU A 121 12.67 -4.97 11.91
N ASP A 122 13.45 -5.65 11.08
CA ASP A 122 13.24 -7.05 10.66
C ASP A 122 12.93 -8.02 11.80
N LYS A 123 13.76 -8.03 12.84
CA LYS A 123 13.58 -8.99 13.96
C LYS A 123 12.27 -8.79 14.72
N TYR A 124 11.71 -7.57 14.73
CA TYR A 124 10.48 -7.26 15.44
C TYR A 124 9.26 -7.50 14.57
N ILE A 125 9.32 -7.06 13.31
CA ILE A 125 8.16 -7.20 12.41
C ILE A 125 7.86 -8.68 12.12
N ARG A 126 8.87 -9.54 11.99
CA ARG A 126 8.65 -10.99 11.83
C ARG A 126 7.92 -11.59 13.02
N VAL A 127 8.28 -11.20 14.24
CA VAL A 127 7.59 -11.66 15.46
C VAL A 127 6.17 -11.12 15.52
N ALA A 128 5.98 -9.82 15.21
CA ALA A 128 4.67 -9.19 15.22
C ALA A 128 3.74 -9.83 14.16
N MET A 129 4.22 -10.09 12.95
CA MET A 129 3.43 -10.73 11.90
C MET A 129 3.18 -12.22 12.18
N LYS A 130 4.09 -12.91 12.88
CA LYS A 130 3.83 -14.30 13.35
C LYS A 130 2.71 -14.36 14.38
N LYS A 131 2.48 -13.28 15.14
CA LYS A 131 1.31 -13.15 16.02
C LYS A 131 0.02 -12.95 15.23
N VAL A 132 0.06 -12.20 14.12
CA VAL A 132 -1.08 -12.00 13.22
C VAL A 132 -1.45 -13.32 12.51
N PHE A 133 -0.46 -14.02 11.99
CA PHE A 133 -0.61 -15.29 11.27
C PHE A 133 0.35 -16.35 11.84
N PRO A 134 -0.02 -17.03 12.93
CA PRO A 134 0.83 -18.09 13.52
C PRO A 134 1.17 -19.23 12.54
N GLU A 135 0.28 -19.47 11.56
CA GLU A 135 0.38 -20.52 10.55
C GLU A 135 1.19 -20.13 9.30
N LEU A 136 1.47 -18.84 9.09
CA LEU A 136 2.18 -18.35 7.90
C LEU A 136 3.60 -17.91 8.26
N ASP A 137 4.50 -18.06 7.31
CA ASP A 137 5.84 -17.48 7.33
C ASP A 137 6.01 -16.57 6.10
N PHE A 138 6.82 -15.54 6.22
CA PHE A 138 7.24 -14.74 5.09
C PHE A 138 7.95 -15.60 4.05
N GLN A 139 7.45 -15.57 2.81
CA GLN A 139 8.03 -16.25 1.67
C GLN A 139 8.71 -15.22 0.77
N GLU A 140 9.90 -15.52 0.29
CA GLU A 140 10.53 -14.69 -0.73
C GLU A 140 9.69 -14.71 -2.01
N ILE A 141 9.40 -13.53 -2.52
CA ILE A 141 8.59 -13.36 -3.72
C ILE A 141 9.51 -13.44 -4.94
N PRO A 142 9.33 -14.43 -5.82
CA PRO A 142 10.18 -14.56 -7.01
C PRO A 142 9.98 -13.36 -7.94
N TYR A 143 11.03 -12.97 -8.66
CA TYR A 143 11.01 -11.77 -9.50
C TYR A 143 10.12 -11.86 -10.75
N ASP A 144 9.55 -13.01 -11.06
CA ASP A 144 8.51 -13.16 -12.08
C ASP A 144 7.07 -12.90 -11.53
N HIS A 145 6.95 -12.63 -10.23
CA HIS A 145 5.66 -12.31 -9.63
C HIS A 145 5.10 -10.98 -10.17
N PRO A 146 3.77 -10.88 -10.43
CA PRO A 146 3.16 -9.68 -11.01
C PRO A 146 3.44 -8.37 -10.28
N ILE A 147 3.73 -8.37 -8.98
CA ILE A 147 4.04 -7.14 -8.22
C ILE A 147 5.27 -6.40 -8.75
N TYR A 148 6.21 -7.13 -9.39
CA TYR A 148 7.40 -6.54 -10.02
C TYR A 148 7.16 -6.08 -11.47
N HIS A 149 5.98 -6.40 -12.05
CA HIS A 149 5.68 -6.23 -13.47
C HIS A 149 4.30 -5.58 -13.72
N GLN A 150 4.04 -4.46 -13.06
CA GLN A 150 2.86 -3.66 -13.35
C GLN A 150 3.18 -2.62 -14.43
N LYS A 151 3.20 -1.34 -14.11
CA LYS A 151 3.64 -0.29 -15.03
C LYS A 151 5.13 -0.39 -15.37
N TYR A 152 5.95 -0.77 -14.41
CA TYR A 152 7.40 -0.87 -14.53
C TYR A 152 7.85 -2.31 -14.38
N ASN A 153 9.00 -2.66 -14.99
CA ASN A 153 9.53 -4.02 -14.93
C ASN A 153 10.81 -4.06 -14.10
N PHE A 154 10.81 -4.88 -13.06
CA PHE A 154 11.94 -5.09 -12.17
C PHE A 154 12.40 -6.55 -12.25
N SER A 155 13.69 -6.75 -12.47
CA SER A 155 14.36 -8.06 -12.35
C SER A 155 15.01 -8.27 -10.99
N ILE A 156 15.12 -7.21 -10.21
CA ILE A 156 15.59 -7.18 -8.82
C ILE A 156 14.84 -6.09 -8.05
N LEU A 157 14.68 -6.23 -6.74
CA LEU A 157 14.16 -5.17 -5.90
C LEU A 157 15.20 -4.05 -5.78
N PRO A 158 14.84 -2.76 -6.00
CA PRO A 158 15.75 -1.65 -5.76
C PRO A 158 16.30 -1.66 -4.33
N LYS A 159 17.57 -1.38 -4.18
CA LYS A 159 18.21 -1.18 -2.88
C LYS A 159 18.61 0.29 -2.74
N ILE A 160 18.06 0.96 -1.75
CA ILE A 160 18.25 2.39 -1.54
C ILE A 160 19.45 2.61 -0.61
N HIS A 161 19.46 1.99 0.55
CA HIS A 161 20.55 2.08 1.51
C HIS A 161 21.21 0.73 1.80
N GLU A 162 22.45 0.79 2.24
CA GLU A 162 23.24 -0.39 2.60
C GLU A 162 23.32 -0.51 4.12
N HIS A 163 22.80 -1.60 4.68
CA HIS A 163 22.82 -1.81 6.13
C HIS A 163 23.73 -2.97 6.54
N ASN A 164 23.41 -4.19 6.08
CA ASN A 164 24.02 -5.41 6.58
C ASN A 164 24.76 -6.20 5.49
N ASN A 165 25.11 -5.59 4.36
CA ASN A 165 25.70 -6.23 3.18
C ASN A 165 24.84 -7.41 2.64
N LYS A 166 23.52 -7.34 2.78
CA LYS A 166 22.58 -8.30 2.23
C LYS A 166 21.90 -7.70 1.00
N SER A 167 21.49 -8.56 0.08
CA SER A 167 20.69 -8.15 -1.07
C SER A 167 19.29 -7.72 -0.63
N ALA A 168 18.73 -6.74 -1.33
CA ALA A 168 17.31 -6.42 -1.18
C ALA A 168 16.44 -7.60 -1.64
N GLN A 169 15.44 -7.96 -0.86
CA GLN A 169 14.52 -9.06 -1.12
C GLN A 169 13.09 -8.64 -0.81
N GLY A 170 12.17 -9.00 -1.69
CA GLY A 170 10.75 -8.86 -1.39
C GLY A 170 10.23 -10.13 -0.73
N PHE A 171 9.63 -9.99 0.44
CA PHE A 171 8.93 -11.06 1.12
C PHE A 171 7.43 -10.82 1.10
N GLY A 172 6.65 -11.89 1.09
CA GLY A 172 5.19 -11.82 1.11
C GLY A 172 4.54 -12.78 2.08
N LEU A 173 3.34 -12.41 2.52
CA LEU A 173 2.40 -13.33 3.12
C LEU A 173 1.26 -13.59 2.13
N PHE A 174 0.91 -14.86 1.97
CA PHE A 174 -0.11 -15.28 1.01
C PHE A 174 -1.27 -15.98 1.73
N ILE A 175 -2.50 -15.58 1.37
CA ILE A 175 -3.74 -16.21 1.83
C ILE A 175 -4.51 -16.66 0.60
N GLU A 176 -4.77 -17.96 0.48
CA GLU A 176 -5.49 -18.55 -0.66
C GLU A 176 -4.92 -18.10 -2.03
N GLY A 177 -3.61 -17.97 -2.11
CA GLY A 177 -2.89 -17.53 -3.31
C GLY A 177 -2.86 -16.01 -3.54
N ARG A 178 -3.56 -15.20 -2.73
CA ARG A 178 -3.48 -13.74 -2.77
C ARG A 178 -2.34 -13.23 -1.90
N LEU A 179 -1.47 -12.41 -2.45
CA LEU A 179 -0.48 -11.65 -1.67
C LEU A 179 -1.22 -10.60 -0.84
N VAL A 180 -1.11 -10.68 0.48
CA VAL A 180 -1.79 -9.77 1.42
C VAL A 180 -0.85 -8.82 2.13
N CYS A 181 0.44 -9.14 2.11
CA CYS A 181 1.48 -8.33 2.70
C CYS A 181 2.73 -8.39 1.82
N PHE A 182 3.32 -7.25 1.53
CA PHE A 182 4.63 -7.13 0.89
C PHE A 182 5.60 -6.47 1.86
N TYR A 183 6.78 -7.05 2.03
CA TYR A 183 7.85 -6.58 2.89
C TYR A 183 9.14 -6.43 2.09
N ASP A 184 9.64 -5.21 1.97
CA ASP A 184 10.84 -4.87 1.19
C ASP A 184 12.13 -4.95 2.04
N PHE A 185 12.48 -6.15 2.46
CA PHE A 185 13.63 -6.43 3.33
C PHE A 185 14.95 -5.93 2.74
N GLU A 186 15.78 -5.23 3.55
CA GLU A 186 17.10 -4.68 3.17
C GLU A 186 17.05 -3.75 1.94
N SER A 187 15.91 -3.13 1.68
CA SER A 187 15.69 -2.27 0.51
C SER A 187 15.58 -0.79 0.86
N ASP A 188 14.89 -0.47 1.96
CA ASP A 188 14.56 0.90 2.38
C ASP A 188 13.80 1.69 1.30
N LEU A 189 12.82 1.05 0.64
CA LEU A 189 12.06 1.71 -0.43
C LEU A 189 11.49 3.06 0.02
N SER A 190 10.99 3.15 1.26
CA SER A 190 10.38 4.37 1.76
C SER A 190 11.35 5.53 1.91
N ASP A 191 12.62 5.28 2.17
CA ASP A 191 13.64 6.31 2.22
C ASP A 191 13.84 6.94 0.83
N GLY A 192 13.81 6.11 -0.22
CA GLY A 192 13.84 6.58 -1.60
C GLY A 192 12.60 7.37 -2.05
N TRP A 193 11.50 7.30 -1.29
CA TRP A 193 10.31 8.12 -1.54
C TRP A 193 10.34 9.47 -0.82
N GLU A 194 11.23 9.64 0.18
CA GLU A 194 11.38 10.90 0.93
C GLU A 194 11.79 12.07 0.02
N ASP A 195 11.70 13.29 0.56
CA ASP A 195 12.21 14.48 -0.12
C ASP A 195 13.72 14.35 -0.37
N GLU A 196 14.19 14.91 -1.47
CA GLU A 196 15.57 14.80 -1.93
C GLU A 196 16.62 15.18 -0.88
N ASN A 197 16.31 16.17 -0.06
CA ASN A 197 17.23 16.70 0.95
C ASN A 197 17.24 15.91 2.26
N VAL A 198 16.43 14.86 2.40
CA VAL A 198 16.39 14.04 3.63
C VAL A 198 17.60 13.10 3.69
N HIS A 199 17.78 12.29 2.66
CA HIS A 199 18.89 11.33 2.58
C HIS A 199 19.97 11.75 1.57
N ASN A 200 19.69 12.75 0.73
CA ASN A 200 20.55 13.20 -0.37
C ASN A 200 20.80 12.09 -1.41
N ASP A 201 19.87 11.20 -1.58
CA ASP A 201 19.96 10.12 -2.57
C ASP A 201 19.96 10.67 -3.99
N PRO A 202 20.72 10.04 -4.90
CA PRO A 202 20.68 10.39 -6.31
C PRO A 202 19.27 10.27 -6.88
N TYR A 203 18.90 11.19 -7.77
CA TYR A 203 17.58 11.20 -8.41
C TYR A 203 17.19 9.82 -9.00
N GLU A 204 18.14 9.14 -9.64
CA GLU A 204 17.91 7.84 -10.28
C GLU A 204 17.53 6.74 -9.26
N VAL A 205 18.17 6.76 -8.09
CA VAL A 205 17.89 5.82 -6.99
C VAL A 205 16.48 6.07 -6.46
N ARG A 206 16.14 7.32 -6.19
CA ARG A 206 14.80 7.74 -5.75
C ARG A 206 13.73 7.39 -6.80
N LEU A 207 14.01 7.62 -8.08
CA LEU A 207 13.10 7.30 -9.15
C LEU A 207 12.80 5.78 -9.23
N GLU A 208 13.80 4.92 -9.06
CA GLU A 208 13.59 3.47 -9.02
C GLU A 208 12.76 3.05 -7.81
N ALA A 209 12.97 3.65 -6.64
CA ALA A 209 12.13 3.43 -5.46
C ALA A 209 10.66 3.83 -5.72
N LEU A 210 10.42 5.03 -6.28
CA LEU A 210 9.08 5.52 -6.61
C LEU A 210 8.39 4.62 -7.66
N LYS A 211 9.10 4.16 -8.67
CA LYS A 211 8.57 3.22 -9.66
C LYS A 211 8.18 1.88 -9.03
N MET A 212 8.97 1.35 -8.10
CA MET A 212 8.61 0.12 -7.39
C MET A 212 7.41 0.34 -6.48
N GLY A 213 7.35 1.47 -5.77
CA GLY A 213 6.19 1.87 -4.99
C GLY A 213 4.92 1.97 -5.85
N ALA A 214 5.02 2.54 -7.05
CA ALA A 214 3.90 2.62 -8.00
C ALA A 214 3.44 1.24 -8.45
N ASN A 215 4.35 0.29 -8.68
CA ASN A 215 3.99 -1.09 -8.97
C ASN A 215 3.23 -1.76 -7.82
N ILE A 216 3.64 -1.51 -6.57
CA ILE A 216 2.93 -2.01 -5.39
C ILE A 216 1.51 -1.46 -5.35
N ILE A 217 1.34 -0.15 -5.51
CA ILE A 217 0.03 0.51 -5.52
C ILE A 217 -0.84 -0.03 -6.67
N GLU A 218 -0.31 -0.12 -7.88
CA GLU A 218 -1.07 -0.66 -9.04
C GLU A 218 -1.46 -2.12 -8.83
N TYR A 219 -0.57 -2.93 -8.26
CA TYR A 219 -0.85 -4.32 -7.92
C TYR A 219 -2.04 -4.43 -6.97
N VAL A 220 -2.05 -3.66 -5.88
CA VAL A 220 -3.14 -3.69 -4.87
C VAL A 220 -4.49 -3.29 -5.45
N PHE A 221 -4.51 -2.34 -6.39
CA PHE A 221 -5.78 -1.89 -6.99
C PHE A 221 -6.27 -2.79 -8.12
N LYS A 222 -5.45 -3.72 -8.59
CA LYS A 222 -5.76 -4.62 -9.70
C LYS A 222 -6.13 -6.04 -9.25
N TYR A 223 -5.57 -6.51 -8.15
CA TYR A 223 -5.71 -7.86 -7.61
C TYR A 223 -6.30 -7.87 -6.20
#